data_c54d1aaa548627eca46cd6fd7044feab
#
_entry.id   c54d1aaa548627eca46cd6fd7044feab
#
_cell.length_a   1.000
_cell.length_b   1.000
_cell.length_c   1.000
_cell.angle_alpha   90.00
_cell.angle_beta   90.00
_cell.angle_gamma   90.00
#
_symmetry.space_group_name_H-M   'P 1'
#
loop_
_entity.id
_entity.type
_entity.pdbx_description
1 polymer ?
#
loop_
_entity_poly.entity_id
_entity_poly.type
_entity_poly.pdbx_seq_one_letter_code
_entity_poly.pdbx_strand_id
1 'polypeptide(L)'
;FRRVENVGPKVSAELLQSGIIAISLSLTAMLFYIWVRFEWQFSIGSIIALFHDVIITLGIFSVLSLEINLSIIAAVLTIVGYSMNDTVVIYDRIRENLNKFTKLNISEIANISINETLSRTIITSATTLLALLSIFILGGEILKGFSFAMILGVIVGTYSSIFVASPFLKYLKVNSKTMCRSEEK
;
A
#
# COMPACT_ATOMS: atom_id res chain seq x y z
N PHE A 1 -18.28 20.69 -24.79
CA PHE A 1 -19.45 20.33 -23.96
C PHE A 1 -18.94 19.89 -22.58
N ARG A 2 -19.03 20.75 -21.56
CA ARG A 2 -18.83 20.37 -20.16
C ARG A 2 -19.99 19.46 -19.76
N ARG A 3 -19.73 18.20 -19.48
CA ARG A 3 -20.72 17.28 -18.92
C ARG A 3 -20.92 17.71 -17.47
N VAL A 4 -21.99 18.45 -17.21
CA VAL A 4 -22.42 18.78 -15.84
C VAL A 4 -23.20 17.57 -15.33
N GLU A 5 -22.57 16.71 -14.58
CA GLU A 5 -23.25 15.65 -13.84
C GLU A 5 -23.78 16.26 -12.54
N ASN A 6 -25.00 16.73 -12.54
CA ASN A 6 -25.73 17.07 -11.32
C ASN A 6 -26.12 15.77 -10.60
N VAL A 7 -25.23 15.28 -9.74
CA VAL A 7 -25.53 14.15 -8.86
C VAL A 7 -26.38 14.68 -7.72
N GLY A 8 -27.63 14.26 -7.63
CA GLY A 8 -28.53 14.67 -6.54
C GLY A 8 -27.96 14.24 -5.17
N PRO A 9 -28.31 14.95 -4.07
CA PRO A 9 -27.77 14.69 -2.72
C PRO A 9 -27.93 13.24 -2.26
N LYS A 10 -29.00 12.57 -2.66
CA LYS A 10 -29.28 11.17 -2.34
C LYS A 10 -28.30 10.20 -3.02
N VAL A 11 -27.97 10.44 -4.28
CA VAL A 11 -27.03 9.62 -5.05
C VAL A 11 -25.61 9.84 -4.54
N SER A 12 -25.26 11.06 -4.12
CA SER A 12 -23.96 11.34 -3.47
C SER A 12 -23.81 10.59 -2.14
N ALA A 13 -24.87 10.51 -1.33
CA ALA A 13 -24.85 9.78 -0.06
C ALA A 13 -24.71 8.26 -0.28
N GLU A 14 -25.42 7.69 -1.25
CA GLU A 14 -25.33 6.27 -1.61
C GLU A 14 -23.93 5.92 -2.17
N LEU A 15 -23.33 6.79 -2.97
CA LEU A 15 -21.98 6.61 -3.50
C LEU A 15 -20.92 6.66 -2.39
N LEU A 16 -21.04 7.59 -1.44
CA LEU A 16 -20.16 7.67 -0.28
C LEU A 16 -20.28 6.43 0.60
N GLN A 17 -21.51 5.99 0.89
CA GLN A 17 -21.75 4.78 1.68
C GLN A 17 -21.16 3.55 1.00
N SER A 18 -21.40 3.37 -0.29
CA SER A 18 -20.85 2.26 -1.08
C SER A 18 -19.32 2.32 -1.14
N GLY A 19 -18.74 3.50 -1.26
CA GLY A 19 -17.29 3.72 -1.22
C GLY A 19 -16.68 3.32 0.12
N ILE A 20 -17.28 3.75 1.24
CA ILE A 20 -16.83 3.39 2.58
C ILE A 20 -16.92 1.87 2.81
N ILE A 21 -18.01 1.24 2.38
CA ILE A 21 -18.19 -0.21 2.48
C ILE A 21 -17.12 -0.93 1.65
N ALA A 22 -16.89 -0.51 0.42
CA ALA A 22 -15.89 -1.10 -0.47
C ALA A 22 -14.47 -0.99 0.13
N ILE A 23 -14.10 0.18 0.65
CA ILE A 23 -12.80 0.39 1.32
C ILE A 23 -12.69 -0.50 2.55
N SER A 24 -13.70 -0.53 3.41
CA SER A 24 -13.71 -1.33 4.63
C SER A 24 -13.61 -2.82 4.33
N LEU A 25 -14.35 -3.31 3.34
CA LEU A 25 -14.33 -4.72 2.93
C LEU A 25 -12.97 -5.09 2.33
N SER A 26 -12.41 -4.24 1.47
CA SER A 26 -11.09 -4.45 0.86
C SER A 26 -9.98 -4.49 1.91
N LEU A 27 -9.98 -3.53 2.84
CA LEU A 27 -9.02 -3.51 3.96
C LEU A 27 -9.16 -4.76 4.83
N THR A 28 -10.40 -5.15 5.18
CA THR A 28 -10.65 -6.34 6.00
C THR A 28 -10.17 -7.62 5.31
N ALA A 29 -10.47 -7.79 4.03
CA ALA A 29 -10.02 -8.94 3.25
C ALA A 29 -8.49 -8.99 3.16
N MET A 30 -7.84 -7.84 2.99
CA MET A 30 -6.39 -7.72 2.91
C MET A 30 -5.73 -8.00 4.26
N LEU A 31 -6.29 -7.50 5.36
CA LEU A 31 -5.83 -7.80 6.71
C LEU A 31 -5.95 -9.29 7.04
N PHE A 32 -7.06 -9.91 6.63
CA PHE A 32 -7.26 -11.35 6.78
C PHE A 32 -6.23 -12.14 5.99
N TYR A 33 -5.95 -11.74 4.72
CA TYR A 33 -4.92 -12.38 3.91
C TYR A 33 -3.54 -12.30 4.58
N ILE A 34 -3.14 -11.13 5.08
CA ILE A 34 -1.84 -10.96 5.73
C ILE A 34 -1.78 -11.74 7.04
N TRP A 35 -2.86 -11.75 7.82
CA TRP A 35 -2.92 -12.49 9.07
C TRP A 35 -2.81 -14.02 8.87
N VAL A 36 -3.38 -14.53 7.79
CA VAL A 36 -3.26 -15.95 7.42
C VAL A 36 -1.87 -16.26 6.85
N ARG A 37 -1.27 -15.31 6.10
CA ARG A 37 0.00 -15.52 5.38
C ARG A 37 1.24 -15.26 6.24
N PHE A 38 1.11 -14.34 7.21
CA PHE A 38 2.21 -13.88 8.05
C PHE A 38 1.82 -13.86 9.53
N GLU A 39 2.81 -13.78 10.42
CA GLU A 39 2.58 -13.58 11.84
C GLU A 39 1.98 -12.18 12.10
N TRP A 40 1.29 -12.04 13.24
CA TRP A 40 0.58 -10.81 13.62
C TRP A 40 1.43 -9.54 13.64
N GLN A 41 2.74 -9.67 13.90
CA GLN A 41 3.67 -8.54 13.90
C GLN A 41 3.81 -7.93 12.50
N PHE A 42 3.90 -8.76 11.47
CA PHE A 42 3.96 -8.33 10.08
C PHE A 42 2.64 -7.68 9.65
N SER A 43 1.52 -8.22 10.14
CA SER A 43 0.19 -7.65 9.88
C SER A 43 0.06 -6.23 10.41
N ILE A 44 0.50 -5.97 11.64
CA ILE A 44 0.46 -4.62 12.23
C ILE A 44 1.34 -3.65 11.44
N GLY A 45 2.57 -4.04 11.08
CA GLY A 45 3.46 -3.21 10.28
C GLY A 45 2.87 -2.83 8.93
N SER A 46 2.21 -3.78 8.26
CA SER A 46 1.51 -3.55 7.00
C SER A 46 0.33 -2.58 7.14
N ILE A 47 -0.47 -2.72 8.20
CA ILE A 47 -1.61 -1.84 8.47
C ILE A 47 -1.14 -0.39 8.62
N ILE A 48 -0.08 -0.18 9.40
CA ILE A 48 0.48 1.16 9.64
C ILE A 48 0.97 1.78 8.34
N ALA A 49 1.68 1.01 7.50
CA ALA A 49 2.12 1.48 6.20
C ALA A 49 0.94 1.84 5.29
N LEU A 50 -0.12 1.03 5.25
CA LEU A 50 -1.32 1.33 4.47
C LEU A 50 -2.03 2.60 4.94
N PHE A 51 -2.21 2.78 6.24
CA PHE A 51 -2.79 4.02 6.79
C PHE A 51 -1.95 5.23 6.42
N HIS A 52 -0.64 5.14 6.54
CA HIS A 52 0.29 6.18 6.12
C HIS A 52 0.08 6.55 4.64
N ASP A 53 0.01 5.58 3.74
CA ASP A 53 -0.10 5.81 2.30
C ASP A 53 -1.43 6.47 1.93
N VAL A 54 -2.53 5.99 2.52
CA VAL A 54 -3.87 6.56 2.30
C VAL A 54 -3.95 8.00 2.85
N ILE A 55 -3.45 8.24 4.06
CA ILE A 55 -3.47 9.56 4.68
C ILE A 55 -2.65 10.56 3.87
N ILE A 56 -1.46 10.19 3.42
CA ILE A 56 -0.62 11.07 2.60
C ILE A 56 -1.29 11.37 1.26
N THR A 57 -1.81 10.33 0.59
CA THR A 57 -2.46 10.53 -0.71
C THR A 57 -3.68 11.45 -0.59
N LEU A 58 -4.58 11.20 0.36
CA LEU A 58 -5.75 12.05 0.59
C LEU A 58 -5.36 13.43 1.12
N GLY A 59 -4.32 13.53 1.95
CA GLY A 59 -3.76 14.79 2.44
C GLY A 59 -3.27 15.67 1.30
N ILE A 60 -2.55 15.13 0.33
CA ILE A 60 -2.10 15.87 -0.87
C ILE A 60 -3.31 16.36 -1.69
N PHE A 61 -4.34 15.51 -1.88
CA PHE A 61 -5.57 15.91 -2.56
C PHE A 61 -6.26 17.08 -1.84
N SER A 62 -6.31 17.03 -0.52
CA SER A 62 -6.89 18.10 0.30
C SER A 62 -6.10 19.41 0.19
N VAL A 63 -4.78 19.34 0.28
CA VAL A 63 -3.90 20.53 0.16
C VAL A 63 -4.00 21.18 -1.22
N LEU A 64 -4.09 20.37 -2.27
CA LEU A 64 -4.25 20.84 -3.64
C LEU A 64 -5.71 21.23 -3.99
N SER A 65 -6.64 21.09 -3.03
CA SER A 65 -8.07 21.37 -3.23
C SER A 65 -8.67 20.62 -4.44
N LEU A 66 -8.22 19.38 -4.67
CA LEU A 66 -8.71 18.55 -5.75
C LEU A 66 -10.02 17.87 -5.34
N GLU A 67 -10.96 17.79 -6.30
CA GLU A 67 -12.24 17.15 -6.07
C GLU A 67 -12.09 15.64 -5.85
N ILE A 68 -12.68 15.13 -4.77
CA ILE A 68 -12.75 13.71 -4.47
C ILE A 68 -14.02 13.15 -5.11
N ASN A 69 -13.87 12.33 -6.13
CA ASN A 69 -14.94 11.65 -6.84
C ASN A 69 -14.77 10.12 -6.75
N LEU A 70 -15.71 9.38 -7.36
CA LEU A 70 -15.68 7.91 -7.35
C LEU A 70 -14.38 7.33 -7.96
N SER A 71 -13.81 7.99 -8.96
CA SER A 71 -12.54 7.57 -9.57
C SER A 71 -11.39 7.66 -8.60
N ILE A 72 -11.38 8.67 -7.72
CA ILE A 72 -10.36 8.80 -6.67
C ILE A 72 -10.52 7.73 -5.61
N ILE A 73 -11.75 7.37 -5.23
CA ILE A 73 -12.01 6.25 -4.30
C ILE A 73 -11.48 4.94 -4.90
N ALA A 74 -11.75 4.70 -6.18
CA ALA A 74 -11.21 3.54 -6.90
C ALA A 74 -9.67 3.55 -6.94
N ALA A 75 -9.05 4.72 -7.15
CA ALA A 75 -7.60 4.88 -7.09
C ALA A 75 -7.05 4.52 -5.71
N VAL A 76 -7.66 5.01 -4.63
CA VAL A 76 -7.24 4.71 -3.24
C VAL A 76 -7.29 3.20 -2.97
N LEU A 77 -8.36 2.51 -3.39
CA LEU A 77 -8.46 1.05 -3.27
C LEU A 77 -7.35 0.33 -4.04
N THR A 78 -7.03 0.83 -5.24
CA THR A 78 -5.96 0.27 -6.06
C THR A 78 -4.59 0.52 -5.44
N ILE A 79 -4.35 1.71 -4.85
CA ILE A 79 -3.12 2.07 -4.13
C ILE A 79 -2.89 1.12 -2.95
N VAL A 80 -3.94 0.83 -2.18
CA VAL A 80 -3.88 -0.12 -1.06
C VAL A 80 -3.37 -1.48 -1.53
N GLY A 81 -3.92 -2.01 -2.64
CA GLY A 81 -3.46 -3.28 -3.23
C GLY A 81 -2.03 -3.20 -3.77
N TYR A 82 -1.67 -2.10 -4.39
CA TYR A 82 -0.34 -1.91 -4.97
C TYR A 82 0.75 -1.79 -3.89
N SER A 83 0.54 -0.97 -2.87
CA SER A 83 1.47 -0.80 -1.74
C SER A 83 1.72 -2.12 -1.01
N MET A 84 0.65 -2.92 -0.82
CA MET A 84 0.76 -4.22 -0.20
C MET A 84 1.65 -5.20 -0.97
N ASN A 85 1.64 -5.14 -2.30
CA ASN A 85 2.45 -6.05 -3.11
C ASN A 85 3.95 -5.94 -2.78
N ASP A 86 4.48 -4.73 -2.67
CA ASP A 86 5.89 -4.51 -2.31
C ASP A 86 6.17 -4.87 -0.85
N THR A 87 5.28 -4.50 0.07
CA THR A 87 5.40 -4.85 1.50
C THR A 87 5.45 -6.36 1.71
N VAL A 88 4.57 -7.12 1.05
CA VAL A 88 4.54 -8.60 1.14
C VAL A 88 5.85 -9.21 0.62
N VAL A 89 6.40 -8.72 -0.48
CA VAL A 89 7.67 -9.22 -1.04
C VAL A 89 8.84 -8.99 -0.09
N ILE A 90 8.93 -7.79 0.50
CA ILE A 90 9.98 -7.47 1.47
C ILE A 90 9.82 -8.33 2.73
N TYR A 91 8.60 -8.49 3.23
CA TYR A 91 8.31 -9.28 4.42
C TYR A 91 8.59 -10.78 4.22
N ASP A 92 8.24 -11.32 3.07
CA ASP A 92 8.57 -12.71 2.73
C ASP A 92 10.09 -12.93 2.71
N ARG A 93 10.83 -11.97 2.17
CA ARG A 93 12.29 -12.00 2.18
C ARG A 93 12.90 -11.82 3.56
N ILE A 94 12.34 -10.95 4.40
CA ILE A 94 12.76 -10.80 5.80
C ILE A 94 12.53 -12.13 6.55
N ARG A 95 11.40 -12.78 6.34
CA ARG A 95 11.08 -14.08 6.93
C ARG A 95 12.06 -15.16 6.51
N GLU A 96 12.38 -15.24 5.22
CA GLU A 96 13.40 -16.18 4.69
C GLU A 96 14.77 -15.93 5.35
N ASN A 97 15.19 -14.66 5.43
CA ASN A 97 16.48 -14.29 5.99
C ASN A 97 16.54 -14.44 7.53
N LEU A 98 15.42 -14.31 8.25
CA LEU A 98 15.32 -14.63 9.68
C LEU A 98 15.64 -16.11 9.97
N ASN A 99 15.23 -17.01 9.08
CA ASN A 99 15.53 -18.44 9.19
C ASN A 99 16.99 -18.75 8.83
N LYS A 100 17.59 -17.97 7.90
CA LYS A 100 19.00 -18.15 7.49
C LYS A 100 19.99 -17.56 8.50
N PHE A 101 19.71 -16.39 9.03
CA PHE A 101 20.63 -15.59 9.84
C PHE A 101 20.17 -15.48 11.29
N THR A 102 20.29 -16.59 12.04
CA THR A 102 19.82 -16.66 13.43
C THR A 102 20.58 -15.78 14.43
N LYS A 103 21.76 -15.26 14.06
CA LYS A 103 22.65 -14.45 14.93
C LYS A 103 22.55 -12.94 14.66
N LEU A 104 21.92 -12.53 13.57
CA LEU A 104 21.81 -11.11 13.20
C LEU A 104 20.59 -10.44 13.86
N ASN A 105 20.70 -9.12 14.05
CA ASN A 105 19.60 -8.31 14.53
C ASN A 105 18.55 -8.10 13.43
N ILE A 106 17.28 -7.93 13.82
CA ILE A 106 16.17 -7.69 12.86
C ILE A 106 16.46 -6.49 11.94
N SER A 107 17.13 -5.44 12.41
CA SER A 107 17.48 -4.29 11.58
C SER A 107 18.49 -4.63 10.48
N GLU A 108 19.45 -5.51 10.76
CA GLU A 108 20.43 -6.00 9.77
C GLU A 108 19.77 -6.90 8.76
N ILE A 109 18.90 -7.81 9.23
CA ILE A 109 18.13 -8.72 8.38
C ILE A 109 17.19 -7.94 7.47
N ALA A 110 16.48 -6.93 7.99
CA ALA A 110 15.62 -6.07 7.20
C ALA A 110 16.42 -5.33 6.11
N ASN A 111 17.58 -4.77 6.45
CA ASN A 111 18.44 -4.09 5.50
C ASN A 111 18.95 -5.01 4.38
N ILE A 112 19.38 -6.23 4.71
CA ILE A 112 19.77 -7.25 3.73
C ILE A 112 18.58 -7.58 2.82
N SER A 113 17.41 -7.84 3.40
CA SER A 113 16.21 -8.23 2.66
C SER A 113 15.71 -7.13 1.72
N ILE A 114 15.74 -5.87 2.17
CA ILE A 114 15.40 -4.71 1.33
C ILE A 114 16.36 -4.63 0.15
N ASN A 115 17.67 -4.73 0.37
CA ASN A 115 18.66 -4.67 -0.72
C ASN A 115 18.48 -5.81 -1.72
N GLU A 116 18.15 -7.02 -1.28
CA GLU A 116 17.91 -8.17 -2.15
C GLU A 116 16.63 -8.04 -3.00
N THR A 117 15.62 -7.30 -2.51
CA THR A 117 14.36 -7.07 -3.21
C THR A 117 14.31 -5.74 -3.96
N LEU A 118 15.26 -4.83 -3.69
CA LEU A 118 15.24 -3.44 -4.17
C LEU A 118 15.14 -3.34 -5.70
N SER A 119 15.91 -4.13 -6.43
CA SER A 119 15.90 -4.12 -7.91
C SER A 119 14.51 -4.45 -8.46
N ARG A 120 13.83 -5.45 -7.87
CA ARG A 120 12.47 -5.82 -8.26
C ARG A 120 11.49 -4.69 -7.97
N THR A 121 11.53 -4.14 -6.75
CA THR A 121 10.64 -3.06 -6.33
C THR A 121 10.80 -1.81 -7.20
N ILE A 122 12.04 -1.42 -7.51
CA ILE A 122 12.30 -0.27 -8.40
C ILE A 122 11.78 -0.53 -9.81
N ILE A 123 12.02 -1.70 -10.38
CA ILE A 123 11.58 -2.01 -11.75
C ILE A 123 10.04 -2.03 -11.83
N THR A 124 9.36 -2.67 -10.87
CA THR A 124 7.90 -2.73 -10.85
C THR A 124 7.28 -1.35 -10.68
N SER A 125 7.82 -0.53 -9.77
CA SER A 125 7.34 0.84 -9.56
C SER A 125 7.61 1.74 -10.76
N ALA A 126 8.81 1.68 -11.36
CA ALA A 126 9.17 2.47 -12.53
C ALA A 126 8.30 2.13 -13.75
N THR A 127 8.07 0.85 -14.02
CA THR A 127 7.21 0.43 -15.15
C THR A 127 5.76 0.87 -14.95
N THR A 128 5.24 0.77 -13.73
CA THR A 128 3.89 1.23 -13.41
C THR A 128 3.79 2.76 -13.50
N LEU A 129 4.79 3.49 -13.00
CA LEU A 129 4.83 4.95 -13.13
C LEU A 129 4.88 5.41 -14.59
N LEU A 130 5.63 4.74 -15.46
CA LEU A 130 5.64 5.05 -16.88
C LEU A 130 4.27 4.87 -17.53
N ALA A 131 3.56 3.79 -17.22
CA ALA A 131 2.20 3.55 -17.70
C ALA A 131 1.23 4.64 -17.18
N LEU A 132 1.28 4.96 -15.88
CA LEU A 132 0.43 5.97 -15.26
C LEU A 132 0.72 7.38 -15.78
N LEU A 133 1.99 7.74 -16.02
CA LEU A 133 2.36 9.00 -16.65
C LEU A 133 1.81 9.10 -18.08
N SER A 134 1.84 8.02 -18.83
CA SER A 134 1.24 7.99 -20.17
C SER A 134 -0.26 8.25 -20.12
N ILE A 135 -0.97 7.65 -19.15
CA ILE A 135 -2.41 7.90 -18.93
C ILE A 135 -2.64 9.34 -18.46
N PHE A 136 -1.79 9.86 -17.57
CA PHE A 136 -1.91 11.22 -17.06
C PHE A 136 -1.78 12.28 -18.16
N ILE A 137 -0.86 12.06 -19.11
CA ILE A 137 -0.57 13.00 -20.21
C ILE A 137 -1.61 12.84 -21.34
N LEU A 138 -1.94 11.60 -21.72
CA LEU A 138 -2.72 11.29 -22.92
C LEU A 138 -4.17 10.89 -22.64
N GLY A 139 -4.53 10.55 -21.40
CA GLY A 139 -5.82 9.95 -21.03
C GLY A 139 -6.99 10.94 -20.93
N GLY A 140 -6.78 12.23 -21.16
CA GLY A 140 -7.82 13.25 -21.07
C GLY A 140 -8.23 13.61 -19.64
N GLU A 141 -9.12 14.61 -19.50
CA GLU A 141 -9.52 15.21 -18.21
C GLU A 141 -10.13 14.21 -17.21
N ILE A 142 -10.88 13.22 -17.69
CA ILE A 142 -11.59 12.25 -16.84
C ILE A 142 -10.60 11.36 -16.08
N LEU A 143 -9.48 11.00 -16.70
CA LEU A 143 -8.49 10.08 -16.13
C LEU A 143 -7.37 10.80 -15.37
N LYS A 144 -7.26 12.12 -15.47
CA LYS A 144 -6.19 12.89 -14.82
C LYS A 144 -6.20 12.75 -13.30
N GLY A 145 -7.36 12.89 -12.66
CA GLY A 145 -7.47 12.74 -11.21
C GLY A 145 -7.08 11.34 -10.74
N PHE A 146 -7.60 10.32 -11.40
CA PHE A 146 -7.29 8.92 -11.12
C PHE A 146 -5.79 8.61 -11.28
N SER A 147 -5.22 8.95 -12.44
CA SER A 147 -3.80 8.67 -12.72
C SER A 147 -2.87 9.46 -11.81
N PHE A 148 -3.22 10.71 -11.45
CA PHE A 148 -2.47 11.50 -10.48
C PHE A 148 -2.48 10.85 -9.09
N ALA A 149 -3.65 10.41 -8.59
CA ALA A 149 -3.75 9.68 -7.34
C ALA A 149 -2.88 8.42 -7.35
N MET A 150 -2.97 7.65 -8.43
CA MET A 150 -2.18 6.42 -8.59
C MET A 150 -0.66 6.69 -8.64
N ILE A 151 -0.20 7.73 -9.33
CA ILE A 151 1.21 8.13 -9.36
C ILE A 151 1.70 8.43 -7.94
N LEU A 152 0.96 9.25 -7.20
CA LEU A 152 1.28 9.54 -5.80
C LEU A 152 1.31 8.27 -4.95
N GLY A 153 0.29 7.44 -5.09
CA GLY A 153 0.17 6.19 -4.33
C GLY A 153 1.30 5.21 -4.60
N VAL A 154 1.75 5.07 -5.84
CA VAL A 154 2.90 4.21 -6.20
C VAL A 154 4.19 4.75 -5.58
N ILE A 155 4.44 6.05 -5.65
CA ILE A 155 5.64 6.67 -5.05
C ILE A 155 5.62 6.51 -3.53
N VAL A 156 4.53 6.89 -2.89
CA VAL A 156 4.36 6.84 -1.43
C VAL A 156 4.40 5.38 -0.94
N GLY A 157 3.71 4.46 -1.62
CA GLY A 157 3.67 3.04 -1.26
C GLY A 157 5.01 2.35 -1.39
N THR A 158 5.78 2.65 -2.44
CA THR A 158 7.15 2.14 -2.58
C THR A 158 8.05 2.66 -1.46
N TYR A 159 7.94 3.94 -1.13
CA TYR A 159 8.65 4.53 0.00
C TYR A 159 8.25 3.88 1.33
N SER A 160 6.95 3.74 1.59
CA SER A 160 6.44 3.25 2.88
C SER A 160 6.78 1.79 3.12
N SER A 161 6.80 0.94 2.10
CA SER A 161 7.20 -0.47 2.19
C SER A 161 8.64 -0.61 2.69
N ILE A 162 9.54 0.27 2.25
CA ILE A 162 10.95 0.27 2.61
C ILE A 162 11.19 0.95 3.96
N PHE A 163 10.64 2.17 4.16
CA PHE A 163 11.02 3.06 5.26
C PHE A 163 10.01 3.11 6.40
N VAL A 164 8.81 2.59 6.23
CA VAL A 164 7.78 2.53 7.28
C VAL A 164 7.53 1.09 7.71
N ALA A 165 7.08 0.23 6.80
CA ALA A 165 6.69 -1.15 7.10
C ALA A 165 7.86 -1.97 7.67
N SER A 166 9.02 -1.95 7.01
CA SER A 166 10.16 -2.78 7.39
C SER A 166 10.82 -2.35 8.71
N PRO A 167 11.11 -1.06 8.97
CA PRO A 167 11.66 -0.63 10.25
C PRO A 167 10.71 -0.83 11.43
N PHE A 168 9.39 -0.83 11.16
CA PHE A 168 8.39 -1.04 12.21
C PHE A 168 8.49 -2.41 12.88
N LEU A 169 8.98 -3.43 12.17
CA LEU A 169 9.24 -4.77 12.72
C LEU A 169 10.22 -4.77 13.88
N LYS A 170 11.16 -3.80 13.92
CA LYS A 170 12.08 -3.62 15.04
C LYS A 170 11.35 -3.28 16.34
N TYR A 171 10.35 -2.40 16.27
CA TYR A 171 9.54 -2.01 17.44
C TYR A 171 8.67 -3.17 17.93
N LEU A 172 8.26 -4.06 17.05
CA LEU A 172 7.48 -5.25 17.38
C LEU A 172 8.35 -6.42 17.86
N LYS A 173 9.66 -6.21 18.07
CA LYS A 173 10.62 -7.20 18.60
C LYS A 173 10.58 -8.55 17.86
N VAL A 174 10.45 -8.51 16.54
CA VAL A 174 10.50 -9.71 15.71
C VAL A 174 11.90 -10.34 15.82
N ASN A 175 11.95 -11.62 16.14
CA ASN A 175 13.18 -12.41 16.27
C ASN A 175 12.98 -13.78 15.63
N SER A 176 14.07 -14.46 15.26
CA SER A 176 14.02 -15.85 14.74
C SER A 176 13.31 -16.82 15.70
N LYS A 177 13.37 -16.60 17.01
CA LYS A 177 12.65 -17.40 18.02
C LYS A 177 11.12 -17.21 18.00
N THR A 178 10.63 -16.07 17.55
CA THR A 178 9.17 -15.84 17.42
C THR A 178 8.59 -16.59 16.23
N MET A 179 9.41 -16.90 15.24
CA MET A 179 9.00 -17.66 14.04
C MET A 179 8.95 -19.18 14.27
N CYS A 180 9.91 -19.77 14.99
CA CYS A 180 9.89 -21.21 15.30
C CYS A 180 8.65 -21.64 16.10
N ARG A 181 8.03 -20.70 16.84
CA ARG A 181 6.83 -20.98 17.65
C ARG A 181 5.53 -21.06 16.82
N SER A 182 5.53 -20.55 15.60
CA SER A 182 4.35 -20.57 14.72
C SER A 182 4.30 -21.82 13.82
N GLU A 183 5.43 -22.49 13.62
CA GLU A 183 5.49 -23.75 12.85
C GLU A 183 5.11 -24.98 13.68
N GLU A 184 5.06 -24.85 15.02
CA GLU A 184 4.62 -25.91 15.94
C GLU A 184 3.10 -25.89 16.27
N LYS A 185 2.31 -25.01 15.64
CA LYS A 185 0.84 -24.98 15.77
C LYS A 185 0.15 -25.32 14.46
#